data_0fd23acdd4a410fc61d220768324a5fa
#
_entry.id   0fd23acdd4a410fc61d220768324a5fa
#
_cell.length_a   1.000
_cell.length_b   1.000
_cell.length_c   1.000
_cell.angle_alpha   90.00
_cell.angle_beta   90.00
_cell.angle_gamma   90.00
#
_symmetry.space_group_name_H-M   'P 1'
#
loop_
_entity.id
_entity.type
_entity.pdbx_description
1 polymer ?
#
loop_
_entity_poly.entity_id
_entity_poly.type
_entity_poly.pdbx_seq_one_letter_code
_entity_poly.pdbx_strand_id
1 'polypeptide(L)'
;MNAIILTDYKNVGRTMDMCVKFNAKINDEMAYIIVDNSAEEFGRKHLENNSIPYTSGSFGEKKVYTFNYDGIDFVMIDNNANAGYARGNNVGAAYAREVFKSEYYIFSNSDLAFPYEMDLSLITKTLREHPDVGIIGPNILYKGESKQNPRKFMGIGSQMILGDFNSRWFHCKYNYKYNCLDGNAGEGKTDWVTGCFMIIDAAKFHEVGGFDEYTFLYGEEKIISRRMLNKGYITYYLPSITLIHDHSGVDNYKLRKVLHKSLRYYYKTYEKTNFFLLVLSDIAFYVSEFGYFLYHDILKVKILKKG
;
A
#
# COMPACT_ATOMS: atom_id res chain seq x y z
N MET A 1 9.45 -4.40 -20.24
CA MET A 1 10.11 -4.08 -18.94
C MET A 1 9.03 -3.95 -17.89
N ASN A 2 9.15 -4.61 -16.74
CA ASN A 2 8.18 -4.49 -15.64
C ASN A 2 8.40 -3.18 -14.87
N ALA A 3 7.38 -2.73 -14.14
CA ALA A 3 7.43 -1.42 -13.52
C ALA A 3 7.24 -1.49 -11.99
N ILE A 4 8.04 -0.72 -11.27
CA ILE A 4 7.77 -0.34 -9.89
C ILE A 4 7.14 1.06 -9.87
N ILE A 5 6.03 1.20 -9.18
CA ILE A 5 5.18 2.38 -9.14
C ILE A 5 5.09 2.87 -7.71
N LEU A 6 5.43 4.13 -7.50
CA LEU A 6 5.42 4.77 -6.19
C LEU A 6 4.60 6.06 -6.25
N THR A 7 3.58 6.13 -5.40
CA THR A 7 2.86 7.39 -5.20
C THR A 7 3.53 8.18 -4.08
N ASP A 8 4.14 9.29 -4.45
CA ASP A 8 4.87 10.17 -3.53
C ASP A 8 4.04 11.37 -3.09
N TYR A 9 4.25 11.81 -1.86
CA TYR A 9 3.73 13.08 -1.36
C TYR A 9 4.81 13.82 -0.55
N LYS A 10 5.39 14.84 -1.18
CA LYS A 10 6.40 15.74 -0.59
C LYS A 10 7.67 15.05 -0.08
N ASN A 11 8.06 13.94 -0.68
CA ASN A 11 9.20 13.15 -0.21
C ASN A 11 10.02 12.50 -1.34
N VAL A 12 10.04 13.12 -2.52
CA VAL A 12 10.62 12.57 -3.76
C VAL A 12 12.05 12.07 -3.58
N GLY A 13 12.91 12.80 -2.84
CA GLY A 13 14.29 12.38 -2.60
C GLY A 13 14.38 11.02 -1.90
N ARG A 14 13.60 10.82 -0.81
CA ARG A 14 13.55 9.51 -0.13
C ARG A 14 13.03 8.40 -1.05
N THR A 15 12.06 8.74 -1.90
CA THR A 15 11.49 7.79 -2.85
C THR A 15 12.54 7.36 -3.88
N MET A 16 13.33 8.29 -4.41
CA MET A 16 14.45 8.00 -5.30
C MET A 16 15.53 7.13 -4.62
N ASP A 17 15.96 7.51 -3.41
CA ASP A 17 16.95 6.74 -2.63
C ASP A 17 16.48 5.31 -2.33
N MET A 18 15.20 5.11 -2.06
CA MET A 18 14.63 3.79 -1.86
C MET A 18 14.69 2.96 -3.15
N CYS A 19 14.37 3.56 -4.31
CA CYS A 19 14.48 2.90 -5.60
C CYS A 19 15.93 2.48 -5.92
N VAL A 20 16.91 3.33 -5.60
CA VAL A 20 18.34 2.98 -5.75
C VAL A 20 18.69 1.76 -4.91
N LYS A 21 18.26 1.73 -3.65
CA LYS A 21 18.48 0.58 -2.76
C LYS A 21 17.75 -0.69 -3.24
N PHE A 22 16.57 -0.55 -3.80
CA PHE A 22 15.84 -1.66 -4.40
C PHE A 22 16.57 -2.19 -5.64
N ASN A 23 16.99 -1.30 -6.56
CA ASN A 23 17.69 -1.68 -7.78
C ASN A 23 18.99 -2.44 -7.49
N ALA A 24 19.70 -2.04 -6.43
CA ALA A 24 20.94 -2.72 -6.00
C ALA A 24 20.71 -4.15 -5.46
N LYS A 25 19.46 -4.57 -5.26
CA LYS A 25 19.06 -5.85 -4.66
C LYS A 25 18.31 -6.78 -5.61
N ILE A 26 18.09 -6.37 -6.83
CA ILE A 26 17.37 -7.16 -7.84
C ILE A 26 18.32 -7.57 -8.97
N ASN A 27 17.94 -8.65 -9.65
CA ASN A 27 18.67 -9.22 -10.79
C ASN A 27 17.99 -8.98 -12.14
N ASP A 28 17.05 -8.04 -12.20
CA ASP A 28 16.24 -7.78 -13.39
C ASP A 28 16.10 -6.27 -13.64
N GLU A 29 15.83 -5.88 -14.87
CA GLU A 29 15.61 -4.49 -15.23
C GLU A 29 14.16 -4.06 -14.94
N MET A 30 14.01 -2.94 -14.23
CA MET A 30 12.71 -2.36 -13.87
C MET A 30 12.57 -0.93 -14.38
N ALA A 31 11.36 -0.55 -14.77
CA ALA A 31 10.99 0.85 -14.97
C ALA A 31 10.60 1.47 -13.61
N TYR A 32 11.19 2.61 -13.28
CA TYR A 32 10.94 3.33 -12.02
C TYR A 32 10.00 4.50 -12.28
N ILE A 33 8.76 4.41 -11.78
CA ILE A 33 7.71 5.40 -11.99
C ILE A 33 7.32 6.02 -10.66
N ILE A 34 7.59 7.31 -10.49
CA ILE A 34 7.16 8.10 -9.35
C ILE A 34 5.96 8.95 -9.77
N VAL A 35 4.84 8.82 -9.09
CA VAL A 35 3.68 9.71 -9.26
C VAL A 35 3.72 10.75 -8.14
N ASP A 36 4.12 11.97 -8.48
CA ASP A 36 4.16 13.08 -7.53
C ASP A 36 2.74 13.58 -7.26
N ASN A 37 2.19 13.19 -6.12
CA ASN A 37 0.90 13.64 -5.62
C ASN A 37 0.98 14.99 -4.87
N SER A 38 2.06 15.72 -5.00
CA SER A 38 2.23 17.03 -4.38
C SER A 38 1.68 18.13 -5.29
N ALA A 39 1.24 19.24 -4.71
CA ALA A 39 0.88 20.43 -5.48
C ALA A 39 2.13 21.25 -5.85
N GLU A 40 1.93 22.21 -6.75
CA GLU A 40 2.95 23.23 -7.10
C GLU A 40 4.22 22.67 -7.75
N GLU A 41 4.11 21.58 -8.51
CA GLU A 41 5.25 20.96 -9.19
C GLU A 41 6.40 20.63 -8.24
N PHE A 42 6.07 20.11 -7.05
CA PHE A 42 7.03 19.85 -5.97
C PHE A 42 8.18 18.95 -6.44
N GLY A 43 7.88 17.87 -7.16
CA GLY A 43 8.89 16.94 -7.66
C GLY A 43 9.83 17.61 -8.66
N ARG A 44 9.31 18.43 -9.60
CA ARG A 44 10.15 19.19 -10.53
C ARG A 44 11.08 20.15 -9.78
N LYS A 45 10.54 20.93 -8.84
CA LYS A 45 11.34 21.82 -8.00
C LYS A 45 12.41 21.05 -7.21
N HIS A 46 12.13 19.84 -6.76
CA HIS A 46 13.13 18.99 -6.12
C HIS A 46 14.28 18.65 -7.07
N LEU A 47 14.00 18.27 -8.33
CA LEU A 47 15.05 18.01 -9.31
C LEU A 47 15.91 19.27 -9.55
N GLU A 48 15.31 20.43 -9.74
CA GLU A 48 16.01 21.70 -9.95
C GLU A 48 16.89 22.09 -8.74
N ASN A 49 16.36 22.02 -7.54
CA ASN A 49 17.09 22.38 -6.31
C ASN A 49 18.30 21.46 -6.03
N ASN A 50 18.26 20.23 -6.56
CA ASN A 50 19.37 19.27 -6.44
C ASN A 50 20.22 19.18 -7.70
N SER A 51 20.00 20.09 -8.68
CA SER A 51 20.74 20.11 -9.97
C SER A 51 20.69 18.78 -10.73
N ILE A 52 19.58 18.06 -10.66
CA ILE A 52 19.35 16.82 -11.38
C ILE A 52 18.80 17.17 -12.78
N PRO A 53 19.53 16.89 -13.86
CA PRO A 53 19.07 17.16 -15.22
C PRO A 53 17.85 16.29 -15.57
N TYR A 54 16.87 16.88 -16.25
CA TYR A 54 15.68 16.15 -16.70
C TYR A 54 15.22 16.60 -18.08
N THR A 55 14.45 15.76 -18.75
CA THR A 55 13.68 16.11 -19.93
C THR A 55 12.19 16.16 -19.58
N SER A 56 11.46 17.03 -20.26
CA SER A 56 10.01 17.21 -20.03
C SER A 56 9.21 16.65 -21.18
N GLY A 57 8.10 15.98 -20.84
CA GLY A 57 7.12 15.45 -21.77
C GLY A 57 5.72 15.55 -21.20
N SER A 58 4.78 14.82 -21.79
CA SER A 58 3.41 14.74 -21.32
C SER A 58 2.83 13.33 -21.45
N PHE A 59 1.91 12.99 -20.56
CA PHE A 59 1.07 11.80 -20.62
C PHE A 59 -0.38 12.23 -20.38
N GLY A 60 -1.16 12.30 -21.45
CA GLY A 60 -2.43 13.00 -21.43
C GLY A 60 -2.25 14.46 -21.02
N GLU A 61 -2.99 14.90 -20.01
CA GLU A 61 -2.88 16.26 -19.47
C GLU A 61 -1.78 16.43 -18.40
N LYS A 62 -1.09 15.35 -18.05
CA LYS A 62 -0.08 15.37 -16.99
C LYS A 62 1.30 15.66 -17.55
N LYS A 63 2.08 16.45 -16.82
CA LYS A 63 3.49 16.64 -17.11
C LYS A 63 4.27 15.40 -16.68
N VAL A 64 5.26 15.04 -17.49
CA VAL A 64 6.14 13.90 -17.22
C VAL A 64 7.59 14.40 -17.29
N TYR A 65 8.39 13.99 -16.34
CA TYR A 65 9.82 14.28 -16.28
C TYR A 65 10.59 12.98 -16.30
N THR A 66 11.56 12.87 -17.21
CA THR A 66 12.49 11.73 -17.27
C THR A 66 13.88 12.20 -16.90
N PHE A 67 14.55 11.48 -16.02
CA PHE A 67 15.86 11.85 -15.49
C PHE A 67 16.64 10.61 -15.04
N ASN A 68 17.95 10.76 -14.97
CA ASN A 68 18.83 9.75 -14.38
C ASN A 68 19.23 10.20 -12.97
N TYR A 69 19.14 9.29 -12.00
CA TYR A 69 19.63 9.51 -10.65
C TYR A 69 20.35 8.25 -10.18
N ASP A 70 21.61 8.42 -9.81
CA ASP A 70 22.50 7.33 -9.36
C ASP A 70 22.56 6.13 -10.32
N GLY A 71 22.61 6.43 -11.64
CA GLY A 71 22.68 5.42 -12.69
C GLY A 71 21.36 4.75 -13.06
N ILE A 72 20.24 5.17 -12.47
CA ILE A 72 18.90 4.64 -12.73
C ILE A 72 18.05 5.68 -13.47
N ASP A 73 17.34 5.23 -14.50
CA ASP A 73 16.41 6.06 -15.23
C ASP A 73 15.04 6.06 -14.55
N PHE A 74 14.55 7.27 -14.26
CA PHE A 74 13.27 7.51 -13.63
C PHE A 74 12.30 8.20 -14.56
N VAL A 75 11.04 7.86 -14.38
CA VAL A 75 9.89 8.64 -14.86
C VAL A 75 9.15 9.23 -13.67
N MET A 76 8.96 10.53 -13.66
CA MET A 76 8.12 11.20 -12.66
C MET A 76 6.92 11.85 -13.34
N ILE A 77 5.72 11.50 -12.88
CA ILE A 77 4.45 12.02 -13.38
C ILE A 77 3.90 13.01 -12.36
N ASP A 78 3.74 14.26 -12.77
CA ASP A 78 3.16 15.32 -11.94
C ASP A 78 1.63 15.18 -11.91
N ASN A 79 1.10 14.80 -10.75
CA ASN A 79 -0.34 14.72 -10.53
C ASN A 79 -0.93 16.07 -10.05
N ASN A 80 -0.08 17.03 -9.70
CA ASN A 80 -0.39 18.40 -9.27
C ASN A 80 -1.45 18.52 -8.19
N ALA A 81 -1.76 17.45 -7.49
CA ALA A 81 -2.71 17.41 -6.39
C ALA A 81 -2.53 16.15 -5.57
N ASN A 82 -2.83 16.21 -4.26
CA ASN A 82 -2.92 14.99 -3.44
C ASN A 82 -4.23 14.26 -3.72
N ALA A 83 -4.21 13.40 -4.71
CA ALA A 83 -5.37 12.61 -5.12
C ALA A 83 -5.58 11.32 -4.30
N GLY A 84 -4.67 11.03 -3.35
CA GLY A 84 -4.65 9.81 -2.56
C GLY A 84 -3.88 8.67 -3.24
N TYR A 85 -3.71 7.57 -2.49
CA TYR A 85 -2.89 6.44 -2.90
C TYR A 85 -3.44 5.72 -4.14
N ALA A 86 -4.74 5.40 -4.14
CA ALA A 86 -5.38 4.66 -5.23
C ALA A 86 -5.25 5.38 -6.59
N ARG A 87 -5.58 6.67 -6.63
CA ARG A 87 -5.52 7.47 -7.87
C ARG A 87 -4.10 7.64 -8.37
N GLY A 88 -3.15 7.93 -7.48
CA GLY A 88 -1.75 8.05 -7.86
C GLY A 88 -1.23 6.76 -8.50
N ASN A 89 -1.45 5.62 -7.86
CA ASN A 89 -1.03 4.33 -8.40
C ASN A 89 -1.73 3.95 -9.70
N ASN A 90 -3.01 4.28 -9.88
CA ASN A 90 -3.71 4.07 -11.15
C ASN A 90 -3.09 4.88 -12.30
N VAL A 91 -2.66 6.12 -12.04
CA VAL A 91 -1.93 6.95 -13.03
C VAL A 91 -0.61 6.30 -13.42
N GLY A 92 0.18 5.84 -12.46
CA GLY A 92 1.43 5.14 -12.71
C GLY A 92 1.23 3.84 -13.50
N ALA A 93 0.20 3.06 -13.16
CA ALA A 93 -0.15 1.82 -13.86
C ALA A 93 -0.60 2.07 -15.31
N ALA A 94 -1.36 3.15 -15.54
CA ALA A 94 -1.75 3.53 -16.90
C ALA A 94 -0.53 3.86 -17.76
N TYR A 95 0.41 4.65 -17.21
CA TYR A 95 1.66 4.96 -17.88
C TYR A 95 2.51 3.71 -18.16
N ALA A 96 2.66 2.83 -17.14
CA ALA A 96 3.40 1.57 -17.29
C ALA A 96 2.81 0.66 -18.37
N ARG A 97 1.47 0.62 -18.48
CA ARG A 97 0.77 -0.14 -19.52
C ARG A 97 1.07 0.39 -20.92
N GLU A 98 0.99 1.70 -21.11
CA GLU A 98 1.11 2.31 -22.45
C GLU A 98 2.54 2.36 -22.94
N VAL A 99 3.49 2.72 -22.05
CA VAL A 99 4.87 2.96 -22.42
C VAL A 99 5.74 1.71 -22.30
N PHE A 100 5.64 0.97 -21.18
CA PHE A 100 6.51 -0.17 -20.92
C PHE A 100 5.88 -1.52 -21.24
N LYS A 101 4.55 -1.57 -21.43
CA LYS A 101 3.80 -2.83 -21.67
C LYS A 101 4.13 -3.90 -20.66
N SER A 102 4.19 -3.49 -19.39
CA SER A 102 4.60 -4.35 -18.28
C SER A 102 3.67 -5.54 -18.10
N GLU A 103 4.23 -6.71 -17.79
CA GLU A 103 3.47 -7.94 -17.50
C GLU A 103 2.94 -7.92 -16.06
N TYR A 104 3.67 -7.27 -15.15
CA TYR A 104 3.23 -7.03 -13.77
C TYR A 104 3.71 -5.66 -13.28
N TYR A 105 3.04 -5.16 -12.27
CA TYR A 105 3.40 -3.95 -11.54
C TYR A 105 3.82 -4.30 -10.11
N ILE A 106 4.82 -3.59 -9.59
CA ILE A 106 5.13 -3.54 -8.17
C ILE A 106 4.64 -2.19 -7.63
N PHE A 107 3.61 -2.19 -6.80
CA PHE A 107 3.18 -0.99 -6.08
C PHE A 107 3.92 -0.94 -4.75
N SER A 108 4.64 0.14 -4.51
CA SER A 108 5.55 0.24 -3.37
C SER A 108 5.41 1.55 -2.60
N ASN A 109 5.63 1.48 -1.28
CA ASN A 109 5.88 2.65 -0.46
C ASN A 109 7.37 3.01 -0.47
N SER A 110 7.70 4.22 -0.03
CA SER A 110 9.09 4.72 0.03
C SER A 110 9.79 4.47 1.38
N ASP A 111 9.15 3.77 2.32
CA ASP A 111 9.67 3.47 3.66
C ASP A 111 10.03 1.99 3.85
N LEU A 112 10.56 1.39 2.78
CA LEU A 112 11.00 0.01 2.75
C LEU A 112 12.52 -0.10 2.78
N ALA A 113 13.01 -1.22 3.37
CA ALA A 113 14.39 -1.61 3.33
C ALA A 113 14.53 -3.04 2.78
N PHE A 114 15.59 -3.27 1.99
CA PHE A 114 15.84 -4.48 1.24
C PHE A 114 17.17 -5.12 1.73
N PRO A 115 17.14 -5.89 2.84
CA PRO A 115 18.35 -6.45 3.41
C PRO A 115 18.91 -7.63 2.63
N TYR A 116 18.09 -8.25 1.76
CA TYR A 116 18.45 -9.45 1.01
C TYR A 116 18.39 -9.20 -0.49
N GLU A 117 19.15 -9.98 -1.26
CA GLU A 117 18.99 -10.07 -2.71
C GLU A 117 17.60 -10.66 -3.04
N MET A 118 16.98 -10.16 -4.11
CA MET A 118 15.65 -10.57 -4.54
C MET A 118 15.69 -11.08 -5.98
N ASP A 119 15.32 -12.33 -6.15
CA ASP A 119 15.17 -12.93 -7.46
C ASP A 119 13.76 -12.66 -8.01
N LEU A 120 13.63 -11.66 -8.87
CA LEU A 120 12.35 -11.29 -9.47
C LEU A 120 11.85 -12.31 -10.49
N SER A 121 12.68 -13.24 -10.96
CA SER A 121 12.25 -14.33 -11.83
C SER A 121 11.22 -15.24 -11.16
N LEU A 122 11.23 -15.30 -9.82
CA LEU A 122 10.24 -16.01 -9.02
C LEU A 122 8.83 -15.47 -9.22
N ILE A 123 8.68 -14.15 -9.45
CA ILE A 123 7.38 -13.52 -9.73
C ILE A 123 6.83 -14.07 -11.04
N THR A 124 7.63 -13.99 -12.11
CA THR A 124 7.23 -14.48 -13.44
C THR A 124 6.96 -15.98 -13.42
N LYS A 125 7.78 -16.75 -12.70
CA LYS A 125 7.57 -18.18 -12.49
C LYS A 125 6.22 -18.45 -11.80
N THR A 126 5.94 -17.77 -10.68
CA THR A 126 4.69 -17.94 -9.93
C THR A 126 3.46 -17.60 -10.79
N LEU A 127 3.50 -16.50 -11.55
CA LEU A 127 2.40 -16.12 -12.44
C LEU A 127 2.15 -17.13 -13.57
N ARG A 128 3.20 -17.81 -14.06
CA ARG A 128 3.09 -18.86 -15.07
C ARG A 128 2.58 -20.18 -14.51
N GLU A 129 3.07 -20.59 -13.35
CA GLU A 129 2.69 -21.85 -12.70
C GLU A 129 1.28 -21.79 -12.09
N HIS A 130 0.82 -20.59 -11.73
CA HIS A 130 -0.48 -20.31 -11.13
C HIS A 130 -1.23 -19.23 -11.92
N PRO A 131 -1.86 -19.56 -13.06
CA PRO A 131 -2.54 -18.58 -13.92
C PRO A 131 -3.72 -17.85 -13.25
N ASP A 132 -4.22 -18.36 -12.15
CA ASP A 132 -5.27 -17.75 -11.34
C ASP A 132 -4.72 -16.70 -10.34
N VAL A 133 -3.39 -16.60 -10.17
CA VAL A 133 -2.80 -15.57 -9.31
C VAL A 133 -2.92 -14.18 -9.93
N GLY A 134 -3.58 -13.27 -9.23
CA GLY A 134 -3.70 -11.86 -9.61
C GLY A 134 -2.79 -10.96 -8.80
N ILE A 135 -2.55 -11.29 -7.53
CA ILE A 135 -1.72 -10.51 -6.61
C ILE A 135 -0.70 -11.43 -5.94
N ILE A 136 0.56 -10.98 -5.86
CA ILE A 136 1.61 -11.64 -5.07
C ILE A 136 2.03 -10.69 -3.95
N GLY A 137 2.12 -11.22 -2.73
CA GLY A 137 2.66 -10.51 -1.57
C GLY A 137 3.90 -11.17 -1.02
N PRO A 138 4.98 -10.42 -0.80
CA PRO A 138 6.20 -10.94 -0.20
C PRO A 138 6.07 -11.08 1.32
N ASN A 139 7.08 -11.67 1.96
CA ASN A 139 7.26 -11.61 3.40
C ASN A 139 7.71 -10.20 3.79
N ILE A 140 6.87 -9.50 4.54
CA ILE A 140 7.16 -8.15 5.02
C ILE A 140 7.31 -8.17 6.52
N LEU A 141 8.48 -7.75 7.00
CA LEU A 141 8.80 -7.65 8.42
C LEU A 141 8.65 -6.19 8.87
N TYR A 142 7.87 -5.95 9.91
CA TYR A 142 7.81 -4.64 10.53
C TYR A 142 9.03 -4.44 11.44
N LYS A 143 9.87 -3.46 11.13
CA LYS A 143 11.13 -3.20 11.84
C LYS A 143 12.02 -4.44 12.01
N GLY A 144 11.92 -5.38 11.07
CA GLY A 144 12.70 -6.61 11.11
C GLY A 144 12.20 -7.71 12.06
N GLU A 145 11.12 -7.46 12.83
CA GLU A 145 10.71 -8.37 13.91
C GLU A 145 9.41 -9.15 13.63
N SER A 146 8.36 -8.45 13.18
CA SER A 146 7.05 -9.07 13.09
C SER A 146 6.49 -9.05 11.67
N LYS A 147 5.95 -10.17 11.22
CA LYS A 147 5.33 -10.32 9.90
C LYS A 147 4.13 -9.40 9.72
N GLN A 148 3.98 -8.84 8.51
CA GLN A 148 2.80 -8.08 8.09
C GLN A 148 1.95 -8.84 7.08
N ASN A 149 2.49 -9.84 6.42
CA ASN A 149 1.85 -10.76 5.48
C ASN A 149 2.03 -12.20 5.97
N PRO A 150 1.20 -13.16 5.52
CA PRO A 150 -0.04 -13.00 4.76
C PRO A 150 -1.23 -12.61 5.65
N ARG A 151 -2.39 -12.23 5.06
CA ARG A 151 -3.55 -11.72 5.80
C ARG A 151 -4.86 -12.39 5.41
N LYS A 152 -5.81 -12.43 6.38
CA LYS A 152 -7.18 -12.93 6.20
C LYS A 152 -8.21 -11.81 6.16
N PHE A 153 -9.27 -11.99 5.39
CA PHE A 153 -10.46 -11.17 5.51
C PHE A 153 -11.15 -11.41 6.86
N MET A 154 -11.57 -10.35 7.48
CA MET A 154 -12.30 -10.39 8.76
C MET A 154 -13.68 -9.77 8.61
N GLY A 155 -14.61 -10.24 9.42
CA GLY A 155 -15.93 -9.63 9.54
C GLY A 155 -15.87 -8.25 10.21
N ILE A 156 -16.86 -7.39 9.94
CA ILE A 156 -16.96 -6.03 10.48
C ILE A 156 -16.95 -6.02 12.02
N GLY A 157 -17.56 -7.00 12.67
CA GLY A 157 -17.59 -7.13 14.13
C GLY A 157 -16.19 -7.22 14.73
N SER A 158 -15.35 -8.11 14.20
CA SER A 158 -13.99 -8.32 14.69
C SER A 158 -13.06 -7.18 14.31
N GLN A 159 -13.23 -6.60 13.12
CA GLN A 159 -12.30 -5.60 12.63
C GLN A 159 -12.63 -4.18 13.08
N MET A 160 -13.89 -3.75 13.00
CA MET A 160 -14.28 -2.35 13.24
C MET A 160 -14.95 -2.15 14.61
N ILE A 161 -15.71 -3.13 15.10
CA ILE A 161 -16.43 -2.95 16.37
C ILE A 161 -15.52 -3.30 17.54
N LEU A 162 -14.99 -4.52 17.59
CA LEU A 162 -14.09 -4.97 18.65
C LEU A 162 -12.64 -4.51 18.45
N GLY A 163 -12.18 -4.47 17.19
CA GLY A 163 -10.84 -4.08 16.83
C GLY A 163 -10.53 -2.64 17.23
N ASP A 164 -11.35 -1.67 16.87
CA ASP A 164 -11.16 -0.27 17.20
C ASP A 164 -11.15 -0.05 18.71
N PHE A 165 -12.08 -0.69 19.44
CA PHE A 165 -12.15 -0.59 20.90
C PHE A 165 -10.92 -1.18 21.57
N ASN A 166 -10.56 -2.39 21.22
CA ASN A 166 -9.42 -3.08 21.82
C ASN A 166 -8.10 -2.38 21.52
N SER A 167 -7.90 -1.80 20.31
CA SER A 167 -6.66 -1.13 19.95
C SER A 167 -6.42 0.11 20.75
N ARG A 168 -7.48 0.81 21.01
CA ARG A 168 -7.41 2.11 21.64
C ARG A 168 -7.25 2.01 23.16
N TRP A 169 -8.02 1.08 23.77
CA TRP A 169 -8.10 1.01 25.23
C TRP A 169 -7.09 0.08 25.88
N PHE A 170 -6.81 -1.04 25.26
CA PHE A 170 -5.97 -2.05 25.89
C PHE A 170 -4.54 -2.06 25.35
N HIS A 171 -4.17 -1.13 24.45
CA HIS A 171 -2.90 -1.20 23.74
C HIS A 171 -2.56 -2.64 23.32
N CYS A 172 -3.62 -3.42 23.14
CA CYS A 172 -3.45 -4.79 22.75
C CYS A 172 -2.75 -4.76 21.40
N LYS A 173 -1.52 -5.23 21.32
CA LYS A 173 -0.83 -5.65 20.10
C LYS A 173 -1.75 -6.54 19.24
N TYR A 174 -2.92 -6.88 19.81
CA TYR A 174 -3.96 -7.75 19.29
C TYR A 174 -4.70 -7.24 18.06
N ASN A 175 -4.57 -5.97 17.71
CA ASN A 175 -5.62 -5.36 16.95
C ASN A 175 -5.56 -5.37 15.45
N TYR A 176 -4.65 -4.71 14.88
CA TYR A 176 -4.55 -4.61 13.44
C TYR A 176 -3.50 -5.60 12.90
N LYS A 177 -2.50 -5.88 13.72
CA LYS A 177 -1.36 -6.70 13.40
C LYS A 177 -1.64 -8.20 13.47
N TYR A 178 -2.43 -8.64 14.43
CA TYR A 178 -2.59 -10.06 14.74
C TYR A 178 -3.90 -10.67 14.23
N ASN A 179 -4.99 -9.92 14.24
CA ASN A 179 -6.28 -10.47 13.82
C ASN A 179 -6.40 -10.78 12.33
N CYS A 180 -5.55 -10.14 11.48
CA CYS A 180 -5.58 -10.39 10.05
C CYS A 180 -4.42 -11.26 9.57
N LEU A 181 -3.45 -11.63 10.45
CA LEU A 181 -2.33 -12.47 10.03
C LEU A 181 -2.74 -13.94 10.01
N ASP A 182 -2.38 -14.63 8.94
CA ASP A 182 -2.31 -16.08 8.92
C ASP A 182 -0.93 -16.53 9.41
N GLY A 183 -0.77 -16.62 10.72
CA GLY A 183 0.52 -16.93 11.35
C GLY A 183 1.10 -18.30 10.99
N ASN A 184 0.27 -19.18 10.44
CA ASN A 184 0.66 -20.55 10.02
C ASN A 184 0.74 -20.71 8.51
N ALA A 185 0.48 -19.66 7.71
CA ALA A 185 0.54 -19.77 6.26
C ALA A 185 1.99 -19.88 5.79
N GLY A 186 2.29 -20.98 5.13
CA GLY A 186 3.43 -21.12 4.25
C GLY A 186 3.18 -20.37 2.93
N GLU A 187 4.07 -20.60 1.96
CA GLU A 187 3.85 -20.15 0.58
C GLU A 187 2.52 -20.66 0.03
N GLY A 188 1.78 -19.80 -0.69
CA GLY A 188 0.53 -20.19 -1.30
C GLY A 188 -0.59 -19.14 -1.18
N LYS A 189 -1.81 -19.61 -1.39
CA LYS A 189 -3.02 -18.77 -1.38
C LYS A 189 -3.25 -18.10 -0.04
N THR A 190 -3.59 -16.82 -0.10
CA THR A 190 -4.02 -16.01 1.05
C THR A 190 -5.20 -15.11 0.64
N ASP A 191 -5.85 -14.45 1.60
CA ASP A 191 -6.97 -13.58 1.27
C ASP A 191 -6.52 -12.23 0.74
N TRP A 192 -5.52 -11.61 1.35
CA TRP A 192 -4.94 -10.33 0.93
C TRP A 192 -3.54 -10.09 1.52
N VAL A 193 -2.85 -9.09 1.02
CA VAL A 193 -1.52 -8.67 1.47
C VAL A 193 -1.48 -7.16 1.69
N THR A 194 -0.51 -6.68 2.48
CA THR A 194 -0.39 -5.23 2.76
C THR A 194 0.01 -4.43 1.53
N GLY A 195 -0.50 -3.19 1.45
CA GLY A 195 -0.29 -2.29 0.33
C GLY A 195 1.11 -1.69 0.23
N CYS A 196 1.98 -1.86 1.24
CA CYS A 196 3.30 -1.24 1.20
C CYS A 196 4.25 -1.86 0.16
N PHE A 197 3.99 -3.10 -0.27
CA PHE A 197 4.65 -3.74 -1.40
C PHE A 197 3.77 -4.85 -1.96
N MET A 198 3.13 -4.60 -3.09
CA MET A 198 2.26 -5.54 -3.78
C MET A 198 2.71 -5.72 -5.22
N ILE A 199 2.77 -6.97 -5.66
CA ILE A 199 3.04 -7.33 -7.04
C ILE A 199 1.71 -7.76 -7.65
N ILE A 200 1.31 -7.14 -8.76
CA ILE A 200 0.00 -7.39 -9.38
C ILE A 200 0.19 -7.66 -10.88
N ASP A 201 -0.41 -8.74 -11.37
CA ASP A 201 -0.51 -9.04 -12.79
C ASP A 201 -1.18 -7.86 -13.52
N ALA A 202 -0.51 -7.32 -14.53
CA ALA A 202 -0.94 -6.08 -15.18
C ALA A 202 -2.27 -6.25 -15.94
N ALA A 203 -2.47 -7.38 -16.62
CA ALA A 203 -3.70 -7.62 -17.36
C ALA A 203 -4.90 -7.73 -16.40
N LYS A 204 -4.75 -8.50 -15.33
CA LYS A 204 -5.78 -8.69 -14.31
C LYS A 204 -6.06 -7.41 -13.52
N PHE A 205 -5.03 -6.60 -13.25
CA PHE A 205 -5.19 -5.28 -12.63
C PHE A 205 -6.15 -4.41 -13.43
N HIS A 206 -5.96 -4.33 -14.74
CA HIS A 206 -6.83 -3.54 -15.61
C HIS A 206 -8.21 -4.18 -15.80
N GLU A 207 -8.29 -5.51 -15.86
CA GLU A 207 -9.56 -6.23 -15.97
C GLU A 207 -10.49 -5.98 -14.77
N VAL A 208 -9.93 -5.89 -13.56
CA VAL A 208 -10.72 -5.58 -12.36
C VAL A 208 -10.96 -4.08 -12.16
N GLY A 209 -10.44 -3.22 -13.06
CA GLY A 209 -10.60 -1.77 -13.03
C GLY A 209 -9.66 -1.05 -12.09
N GLY A 210 -8.49 -1.62 -11.79
CA GLY A 210 -7.46 -1.00 -10.94
C GLY A 210 -7.85 -0.85 -9.47
N PHE A 211 -7.15 0.06 -8.78
CA PHE A 211 -7.51 0.45 -7.42
C PHE A 211 -8.81 1.28 -7.42
N ASP A 212 -9.62 1.08 -6.37
CA ASP A 212 -10.85 1.87 -6.19
C ASP A 212 -10.52 3.29 -5.70
N GLU A 213 -10.82 4.28 -6.52
CA GLU A 213 -10.48 5.67 -6.27
C GLU A 213 -11.38 6.37 -5.23
N TYR A 214 -12.34 5.66 -4.66
CA TYR A 214 -13.14 6.19 -3.57
C TYR A 214 -12.34 6.34 -2.28
N THR A 215 -11.39 5.43 -2.04
CA THR A 215 -10.50 5.52 -0.88
C THR A 215 -9.37 6.53 -1.15
N PHE A 216 -9.19 7.44 -0.20
CA PHE A 216 -8.06 8.36 -0.24
C PHE A 216 -6.77 7.70 0.25
N LEU A 217 -6.88 6.94 1.33
CA LEU A 217 -5.80 6.22 1.98
C LEU A 217 -6.38 5.08 2.83
N TYR A 218 -5.70 3.93 2.85
CA TYR A 218 -6.05 2.69 3.55
C TYR A 218 -7.23 1.91 2.94
N GLY A 219 -7.11 0.61 2.93
CA GLY A 219 -8.12 -0.33 2.47
C GLY A 219 -8.06 -0.67 0.99
N GLU A 220 -7.22 0.01 0.22
CA GLU A 220 -7.02 -0.23 -1.21
C GLU A 220 -6.63 -1.69 -1.48
N GLU A 221 -5.74 -2.21 -0.66
CA GLU A 221 -5.23 -3.57 -0.73
C GLU A 221 -6.32 -4.62 -0.50
N LYS A 222 -7.23 -4.37 0.44
CA LYS A 222 -8.39 -5.24 0.67
C LYS A 222 -9.37 -5.19 -0.47
N ILE A 223 -9.63 -4.00 -1.00
CA ILE A 223 -10.57 -3.77 -2.09
C ILE A 223 -10.07 -4.46 -3.36
N ILE A 224 -8.80 -4.25 -3.74
CA ILE A 224 -8.25 -4.87 -4.95
C ILE A 224 -8.22 -6.40 -4.83
N SER A 225 -7.85 -6.94 -3.66
CA SER A 225 -7.88 -8.38 -3.41
C SER A 225 -9.31 -8.94 -3.49
N ARG A 226 -10.32 -8.19 -3.00
CA ARG A 226 -11.73 -8.58 -3.13
C ARG A 226 -12.22 -8.51 -4.59
N ARG A 227 -11.82 -7.50 -5.35
CA ARG A 227 -12.11 -7.39 -6.79
C ARG A 227 -11.51 -8.56 -7.57
N MET A 228 -10.26 -8.91 -7.29
CA MET A 228 -9.58 -10.08 -7.86
C MET A 228 -10.35 -11.37 -7.55
N LEU A 229 -10.68 -11.59 -6.28
CA LEU A 229 -11.41 -12.78 -5.84
C LEU A 229 -12.79 -12.90 -6.53
N ASN A 230 -13.50 -11.79 -6.70
CA ASN A 230 -14.81 -11.77 -7.38
C ASN A 230 -14.72 -12.14 -8.88
N LYS A 231 -13.53 -12.05 -9.47
CA LYS A 231 -13.22 -12.47 -10.84
C LYS A 231 -12.63 -13.88 -10.92
N GLY A 232 -12.45 -14.56 -9.79
CA GLY A 232 -11.85 -15.88 -9.71
C GLY A 232 -10.34 -15.87 -9.57
N TYR A 233 -9.71 -14.71 -9.44
CA TYR A 233 -8.28 -14.60 -9.18
C TYR A 233 -7.96 -14.67 -7.69
N ILE A 234 -6.77 -15.16 -7.37
CA ILE A 234 -6.31 -15.32 -5.98
C ILE A 234 -5.18 -14.35 -5.65
N THR A 235 -5.01 -14.09 -4.37
CA THR A 235 -3.80 -13.49 -3.80
C THR A 235 -2.87 -14.62 -3.33
N TYR A 236 -1.59 -14.50 -3.64
CA TYR A 236 -0.57 -15.52 -3.35
C TYR A 236 0.52 -14.94 -2.44
N TYR A 237 0.87 -15.64 -1.39
CA TYR A 237 1.98 -15.28 -0.51
C TYR A 237 3.27 -15.95 -0.96
N LEU A 238 4.30 -15.16 -1.28
CA LEU A 238 5.60 -15.61 -1.78
C LEU A 238 6.71 -15.20 -0.78
N PRO A 239 6.94 -15.99 0.28
CA PRO A 239 7.87 -15.62 1.35
C PRO A 239 9.35 -15.64 0.97
N SER A 240 9.71 -16.23 -0.16
CA SER A 240 11.07 -16.20 -0.69
C SER A 240 11.57 -14.79 -1.03
N ILE A 241 10.64 -13.86 -1.30
CA ILE A 241 10.93 -12.42 -1.36
C ILE A 241 10.66 -11.84 0.04
N THR A 242 11.69 -11.29 0.69
CA THR A 242 11.60 -10.73 2.03
C THR A 242 12.13 -9.30 2.07
N LEU A 243 11.37 -8.41 2.70
CA LEU A 243 11.73 -7.01 2.89
C LEU A 243 11.27 -6.49 4.26
N ILE A 244 11.79 -5.33 4.66
CA ILE A 244 11.47 -4.70 5.93
C ILE A 244 10.68 -3.41 5.67
N HIS A 245 9.58 -3.26 6.40
CA HIS A 245 8.81 -2.02 6.44
C HIS A 245 9.21 -1.24 7.69
N ASP A 246 10.05 -0.21 7.49
CA ASP A 246 10.53 0.65 8.57
C ASP A 246 9.61 1.87 8.73
N HIS A 247 8.37 1.59 9.08
CA HIS A 247 7.36 2.62 9.25
C HIS A 247 7.33 3.12 10.69
N SER A 248 7.60 4.42 10.90
CA SER A 248 7.25 5.11 12.12
C SER A 248 5.79 5.56 12.03
N GLY A 249 4.86 4.66 12.34
CA GLY A 249 3.43 4.94 12.24
C GLY A 249 3.05 6.19 13.03
N VAL A 250 2.52 7.19 12.35
CA VAL A 250 1.89 8.34 13.01
C VAL A 250 0.46 7.91 13.36
N ASP A 251 0.25 7.57 14.64
CA ASP A 251 -1.09 7.30 15.15
C ASP A 251 -1.75 8.61 15.58
N ASN A 252 -2.67 9.12 14.76
CA ASN A 252 -3.46 10.30 15.11
C ASN A 252 -4.93 10.12 14.70
N TYR A 253 -5.80 10.88 15.34
CA TYR A 253 -7.25 10.83 15.13
C TYR A 253 -7.65 11.01 13.65
N LYS A 254 -6.98 11.92 12.92
CA LYS A 254 -7.31 12.21 11.52
C LYS A 254 -7.09 10.97 10.63
N LEU A 255 -5.93 10.31 10.79
CA LEU A 255 -5.62 9.09 10.03
C LEU A 255 -6.53 7.92 10.40
N ARG A 256 -6.86 7.75 11.71
CA ARG A 256 -7.83 6.72 12.13
C ARG A 256 -9.21 6.96 11.55
N LYS A 257 -9.67 8.22 11.47
CA LYS A 257 -10.94 8.57 10.83
C LYS A 257 -10.94 8.25 9.33
N VAL A 258 -9.80 8.49 8.64
CA VAL A 258 -9.64 8.11 7.23
C VAL A 258 -9.72 6.59 7.08
N LEU A 259 -8.98 5.84 7.91
CA LEU A 259 -9.01 4.37 7.92
C LEU A 259 -10.44 3.85 8.17
N HIS A 260 -11.12 4.37 9.21
CA HIS A 260 -12.50 3.99 9.52
C HIS A 260 -13.45 4.22 8.33
N LYS A 261 -13.34 5.40 7.68
CA LYS A 261 -14.15 5.73 6.50
C LYS A 261 -13.89 4.76 5.34
N SER A 262 -12.63 4.43 5.07
CA SER A 262 -12.24 3.50 4.00
C SER A 262 -12.72 2.07 4.29
N LEU A 263 -12.55 1.57 5.51
CA LEU A 263 -13.05 0.25 5.91
C LEU A 263 -14.59 0.20 5.89
N ARG A 264 -15.27 1.24 6.35
CA ARG A 264 -16.72 1.33 6.28
C ARG A 264 -17.23 1.25 4.85
N TYR A 265 -16.55 1.93 3.92
CA TYR A 265 -16.85 1.84 2.49
C TYR A 265 -16.64 0.41 1.98
N TYR A 266 -15.51 -0.23 2.32
CA TYR A 266 -15.23 -1.62 1.96
C TYR A 266 -16.37 -2.55 2.43
N TYR A 267 -16.74 -2.50 3.69
CA TYR A 267 -17.79 -3.36 4.23
C TYR A 267 -19.17 -3.09 3.60
N LYS A 268 -19.51 -1.83 3.38
CA LYS A 268 -20.77 -1.46 2.72
C LYS A 268 -20.80 -1.96 1.27
N THR A 269 -19.75 -1.72 0.52
CA THR A 269 -19.74 -1.88 -0.95
C THR A 269 -19.37 -3.29 -1.37
N TYR A 270 -18.35 -3.87 -0.76
CA TYR A 270 -17.79 -5.15 -1.17
C TYR A 270 -18.27 -6.33 -0.33
N GLU A 271 -18.50 -6.14 0.96
CA GLU A 271 -19.04 -7.18 1.85
C GLU A 271 -20.57 -7.13 1.99
N LYS A 272 -21.23 -6.13 1.39
CA LYS A 272 -22.70 -5.96 1.45
C LYS A 272 -23.25 -5.97 2.88
N THR A 273 -22.46 -5.48 3.82
CA THR A 273 -22.82 -5.44 5.24
C THR A 273 -24.10 -4.63 5.47
N ASN A 274 -24.99 -5.13 6.31
CA ASN A 274 -26.26 -4.46 6.60
C ASN A 274 -26.04 -3.12 7.34
N PHE A 275 -27.04 -2.24 7.21
CA PHE A 275 -26.98 -0.89 7.73
C PHE A 275 -26.75 -0.82 9.24
N PHE A 276 -27.39 -1.71 10.02
CA PHE A 276 -27.28 -1.70 11.48
C PHE A 276 -25.86 -1.98 11.96
N LEU A 277 -25.17 -2.93 11.35
CA LEU A 277 -23.77 -3.23 11.68
C LEU A 277 -22.82 -2.08 11.29
N LEU A 278 -23.10 -1.39 10.19
CA LEU A 278 -22.35 -0.19 9.79
C LEU A 278 -22.54 0.94 10.81
N VAL A 279 -23.78 1.20 11.26
CA VAL A 279 -24.06 2.19 12.31
C VAL A 279 -23.40 1.79 13.62
N LEU A 280 -23.46 0.51 14.00
CA LEU A 280 -22.79 0.02 15.20
C LEU A 280 -21.28 0.21 15.17
N SER A 281 -20.66 0.01 13.98
CA SER A 281 -19.23 0.28 13.82
C SER A 281 -18.89 1.78 13.95
N ASP A 282 -19.76 2.67 13.44
CA ASP A 282 -19.60 4.11 13.62
C ASP A 282 -19.69 4.49 15.13
N ILE A 283 -20.68 3.96 15.84
CA ILE A 283 -20.84 4.19 17.27
C ILE A 283 -19.59 3.68 18.03
N ALA A 284 -19.15 2.46 17.76
CA ALA A 284 -17.96 1.88 18.40
C ALA A 284 -16.71 2.74 18.20
N PHE A 285 -16.50 3.24 16.97
CA PHE A 285 -15.38 4.13 16.67
C PHE A 285 -15.45 5.43 17.48
N TYR A 286 -16.57 6.16 17.43
CA TYR A 286 -16.68 7.44 18.12
C TYR A 286 -16.69 7.31 19.65
N VAL A 287 -17.30 6.27 20.20
CA VAL A 287 -17.25 5.98 21.65
C VAL A 287 -15.82 5.67 22.08
N SER A 288 -15.09 4.87 21.32
CA SER A 288 -13.68 4.55 21.59
C SER A 288 -12.79 5.80 21.56
N GLU A 289 -12.93 6.66 20.54
CA GLU A 289 -12.16 7.89 20.39
C GLU A 289 -12.48 8.91 21.50
N PHE A 290 -13.77 9.11 21.79
CA PHE A 290 -14.21 10.02 22.85
C PHE A 290 -13.75 9.57 24.24
N GLY A 291 -13.91 8.30 24.54
CA GLY A 291 -13.45 7.75 25.81
C GLY A 291 -11.94 7.86 25.99
N TYR A 292 -11.17 7.60 24.91
CA TYR A 292 -9.72 7.80 24.95
C TYR A 292 -9.33 9.26 25.18
N PHE A 293 -10.01 10.21 24.52
CA PHE A 293 -9.80 11.65 24.70
C PHE A 293 -10.07 12.04 26.17
N LEU A 294 -11.19 11.61 26.74
CA LEU A 294 -11.49 11.87 28.16
C LEU A 294 -10.41 11.31 29.09
N TYR A 295 -9.99 10.09 28.85
CA TYR A 295 -9.05 9.41 29.74
C TYR A 295 -7.62 9.98 29.63
N HIS A 296 -7.14 10.20 28.40
CA HIS A 296 -5.76 10.59 28.14
C HIS A 296 -5.54 12.11 28.22
N ASP A 297 -6.44 12.89 27.61
CA ASP A 297 -6.25 14.33 27.44
C ASP A 297 -6.87 15.15 28.59
N ILE A 298 -7.99 14.70 29.15
CA ILE A 298 -8.66 15.41 30.26
C ILE A 298 -8.17 14.91 31.62
N LEU A 299 -8.24 13.59 31.85
CA LEU A 299 -7.85 13.02 33.14
C LEU A 299 -6.34 12.87 33.30
N LYS A 300 -5.56 13.08 32.22
CA LYS A 300 -4.09 12.98 32.18
C LYS A 300 -3.55 11.67 32.77
N VAL A 301 -4.30 10.61 32.70
CA VAL A 301 -3.88 9.30 33.18
C VAL A 301 -2.86 8.74 32.18
N LYS A 302 -1.60 8.59 32.62
CA LYS A 302 -0.58 7.93 31.80
C LYS A 302 -0.93 6.46 31.67
N ILE A 303 -1.31 6.03 30.45
CA ILE A 303 -1.45 4.61 30.16
C ILE A 303 -0.03 4.03 30.17
N LEU A 304 0.23 3.12 31.10
CA LEU A 304 1.49 2.41 31.17
C LEU A 304 1.72 1.69 29.84
N LYS A 305 2.68 2.19 29.06
CA LYS A 305 3.22 1.44 27.92
C LYS A 305 3.94 0.23 28.50
N LYS A 306 3.29 -0.91 28.55
CA LYS A 306 4.01 -2.18 28.74
C LYS A 306 4.83 -2.40 27.47
N GLY A 307 6.15 -2.43 27.65
CA GLY A 307 7.17 -2.64 26.66
C GLY A 307 7.05 -3.94 25.86
#